data_daa44955ec98ac4a3bc6f2d986514bee
#
_entry.id   daa44955ec98ac4a3bc6f2d986514bee
#
_cell.length_a   1.000
_cell.length_b   1.000
_cell.length_c   1.000
_cell.angle_alpha   90.00
_cell.angle_beta   90.00
_cell.angle_gamma   90.00
#
_symmetry.space_group_name_H-M   'P 1'
#
loop_
_entity.id
_entity.type
_entity.pdbx_description
1 polymer ?
#
loop_
_entity_poly.entity_id
_entity_poly.type
_entity_poly.pdbx_seq_one_letter_code
_entity_poly.pdbx_strand_id
1 'polypeptide(L)'
;TKSVRYRIGEGILGTVMHQRQPVVVPRVADDPRFLDRLNLFEYSLPFICVPIPGIDQEPIGVLAAQPCASDIEGLPVRTRFMEMVANLIAQTVRLVGQAHRESEALRSERDSLRRKVRHQYGFDNMVGQTPSMRQIFDSIRQVAKWDTTVLVRGESGTGKELIANAIHYNSPRASGPFVKLNCAALPESVAESELFGHKKGAFTGAHADRSEEHTSELQ
;
A
#
# COMPACT_ATOMS: atom_id res chain seq x y z
N THR A 1 25.26 10.87 -10.59
CA THR A 1 25.60 9.61 -9.90
C THR A 1 26.13 8.64 -10.95
N LYS A 2 27.44 8.26 -10.87
CA LYS A 2 27.99 7.23 -11.79
C LYS A 2 27.38 5.87 -11.41
N SER A 3 26.63 5.28 -12.31
CA SER A 3 26.11 3.91 -12.18
C SER A 3 27.20 2.96 -12.67
N VAL A 4 27.65 2.07 -11.78
CA VAL A 4 28.63 1.02 -12.10
C VAL A 4 27.96 -0.33 -12.00
N ARG A 5 28.23 -1.23 -12.94
CA ARG A 5 27.67 -2.58 -12.97
C ARG A 5 28.79 -3.62 -12.87
N TYR A 6 28.58 -4.63 -12.03
CA TYR A 6 29.41 -5.82 -11.91
C TYR A 6 28.58 -7.04 -12.30
N ARG A 7 29.21 -8.01 -12.99
CA ARG A 7 28.58 -9.29 -13.27
C ARG A 7 28.79 -10.23 -12.08
N ILE A 8 27.89 -11.18 -11.89
CA ILE A 8 28.06 -12.23 -10.88
C ILE A 8 29.35 -13.01 -11.23
N GLY A 9 30.23 -13.19 -10.25
CA GLY A 9 31.55 -13.76 -10.43
C GLY A 9 32.64 -12.78 -10.88
N GLU A 10 32.31 -11.54 -11.22
CA GLU A 10 33.26 -10.54 -11.68
C GLU A 10 33.83 -9.73 -10.50
N GLY A 11 35.13 -9.77 -10.34
CA GLY A 11 35.80 -9.04 -9.25
C GLY A 11 35.46 -9.59 -7.87
N ILE A 12 35.83 -8.88 -6.82
CA ILE A 12 35.51 -9.27 -5.42
C ILE A 12 34.01 -9.21 -5.16
N LEU A 13 33.33 -8.16 -5.60
CA LEU A 13 31.91 -7.98 -5.38
C LEU A 13 31.08 -9.12 -6.04
N GLY A 14 31.40 -9.44 -7.30
CA GLY A 14 30.75 -10.53 -8.02
C GLY A 14 31.09 -11.91 -7.45
N THR A 15 32.30 -12.08 -6.91
CA THR A 15 32.72 -13.32 -6.24
C THR A 15 31.89 -13.55 -4.96
N VAL A 16 31.72 -12.52 -4.13
CA VAL A 16 30.90 -12.59 -2.90
C VAL A 16 29.43 -12.91 -3.23
N MET A 17 28.88 -12.32 -4.29
CA MET A 17 27.55 -12.67 -4.77
C MET A 17 27.43 -14.13 -5.20
N HIS A 18 28.44 -14.68 -5.86
CA HIS A 18 28.44 -16.04 -6.34
C HIS A 18 28.69 -17.08 -5.24
N GLN A 19 29.73 -16.84 -4.42
CA GLN A 19 30.15 -17.78 -3.38
C GLN A 19 29.32 -17.68 -2.10
N ARG A 20 28.59 -16.59 -1.91
CA ARG A 20 27.75 -16.33 -0.72
C ARG A 20 28.55 -16.28 0.59
N GLN A 21 29.82 -15.99 0.49
CA GLN A 21 30.75 -15.93 1.62
C GLN A 21 31.47 -14.58 1.65
N PRO A 22 31.83 -14.10 2.86
CA PRO A 22 32.64 -12.90 2.98
C PRO A 22 33.99 -13.08 2.31
N VAL A 23 34.47 -12.01 1.70
CA VAL A 23 35.85 -11.92 1.18
C VAL A 23 36.53 -10.78 1.89
N VAL A 24 37.67 -11.09 2.50
CA VAL A 24 38.54 -10.13 3.19
C VAL A 24 39.87 -10.09 2.45
N VAL A 25 40.26 -8.92 2.01
CA VAL A 25 41.52 -8.66 1.34
C VAL A 25 42.37 -7.79 2.27
N PRO A 26 43.50 -8.30 2.80
CA PRO A 26 44.34 -7.55 3.74
C PRO A 26 44.96 -6.29 3.10
N ARG A 27 45.21 -6.32 1.79
CA ARG A 27 45.75 -5.21 1.00
C ARG A 27 45.25 -5.28 -0.42
N VAL A 28 44.52 -4.25 -0.84
CA VAL A 28 43.86 -4.23 -2.15
C VAL A 28 44.87 -4.42 -3.31
N ALA A 29 46.05 -3.84 -3.20
CA ALA A 29 47.09 -3.93 -4.22
C ALA A 29 47.54 -5.35 -4.56
N ASP A 30 47.36 -6.29 -3.61
CA ASP A 30 47.84 -7.66 -3.74
C ASP A 30 46.76 -8.61 -4.33
N ASP A 31 45.54 -8.19 -4.51
CA ASP A 31 44.45 -9.01 -5.08
C ASP A 31 44.08 -8.56 -6.49
N PRO A 32 44.45 -9.34 -7.52
CA PRO A 32 44.18 -8.99 -8.92
C PRO A 32 42.70 -8.99 -9.29
N ARG A 33 41.83 -9.54 -8.44
CA ARG A 33 40.37 -9.54 -8.63
C ARG A 33 39.75 -8.20 -8.27
N PHE A 34 40.48 -7.31 -7.57
CA PHE A 34 39.94 -6.02 -7.17
C PHE A 34 39.72 -5.11 -8.38
N LEU A 35 38.48 -4.66 -8.56
CA LEU A 35 38.08 -3.78 -9.64
C LEU A 35 37.57 -2.46 -9.06
N ASP A 36 38.38 -1.43 -9.06
CA ASP A 36 37.99 -0.07 -8.63
C ASP A 36 37.38 0.73 -9.77
N ARG A 37 36.17 0.39 -10.17
CA ARG A 37 35.44 1.12 -11.24
C ARG A 37 34.94 2.49 -10.79
N LEU A 38 34.92 2.75 -9.49
CA LEU A 38 34.46 4.02 -8.92
C LEU A 38 35.62 4.98 -8.63
N ASN A 39 36.86 4.48 -8.62
CA ASN A 39 38.06 5.20 -8.18
C ASN A 39 37.89 5.80 -6.78
N LEU A 40 37.36 5.01 -5.84
CA LEU A 40 37.04 5.42 -4.47
C LEU A 40 37.95 4.79 -3.43
N PHE A 41 38.75 3.78 -3.81
CA PHE A 41 39.44 2.93 -2.86
C PHE A 41 40.96 3.18 -2.89
N GLU A 42 41.58 3.08 -1.71
CA GLU A 42 43.02 3.20 -1.52
C GLU A 42 43.68 1.81 -1.58
N TYR A 43 44.63 1.63 -2.48
CA TYR A 43 45.22 0.32 -2.76
C TYR A 43 46.14 -0.22 -1.64
N SER A 44 46.56 0.66 -0.74
CA SER A 44 47.41 0.30 0.42
C SER A 44 46.60 -0.28 1.59
N LEU A 45 45.25 -0.05 1.60
CA LEU A 45 44.38 -0.42 2.71
C LEU A 45 43.68 -1.76 2.48
N PRO A 46 43.19 -2.42 3.55
CA PRO A 46 42.40 -3.63 3.45
C PRO A 46 41.01 -3.35 2.87
N PHE A 47 40.35 -4.42 2.41
CA PHE A 47 38.99 -4.35 1.89
C PHE A 47 38.17 -5.54 2.39
N ILE A 48 36.96 -5.26 2.86
CA ILE A 48 36.01 -6.26 3.35
C ILE A 48 34.75 -6.17 2.52
N CYS A 49 34.30 -7.32 2.03
CA CYS A 49 33.03 -7.45 1.31
C CYS A 49 32.26 -8.62 1.86
N VAL A 50 31.01 -8.37 2.28
CA VAL A 50 30.13 -9.38 2.85
C VAL A 50 28.82 -9.46 2.07
N PRO A 51 28.22 -10.65 1.91
CA PRO A 51 26.91 -10.77 1.26
C PRO A 51 25.80 -10.24 2.16
N ILE A 52 24.80 -9.60 1.55
CA ILE A 52 23.54 -9.25 2.22
C ILE A 52 22.57 -10.40 1.94
N PRO A 53 22.22 -11.23 2.94
CA PRO A 53 21.42 -12.43 2.72
C PRO A 53 19.99 -12.09 2.31
N GLY A 54 19.48 -12.78 1.30
CA GLY A 54 18.09 -12.68 0.84
C GLY A 54 17.22 -13.84 1.32
N ILE A 55 16.18 -14.12 0.57
CA ILE A 55 15.33 -15.29 0.73
C ILE A 55 16.09 -16.49 0.09
N ASP A 56 15.93 -17.69 0.66
CA ASP A 56 16.55 -18.93 0.16
C ASP A 56 18.09 -18.90 0.07
N GLN A 57 18.73 -18.13 0.96
CA GLN A 57 20.19 -17.93 1.01
C GLN A 57 20.80 -17.28 -0.25
N GLU A 58 20.00 -16.80 -1.17
CA GLU A 58 20.50 -16.00 -2.28
C GLU A 58 20.76 -14.57 -1.84
N PRO A 59 21.98 -14.02 -2.01
CA PRO A 59 22.26 -12.67 -1.59
C PRO A 59 21.50 -11.66 -2.46
N ILE A 60 20.88 -10.67 -1.81
CA ILE A 60 20.21 -9.56 -2.49
C ILE A 60 21.17 -8.44 -2.87
N GLY A 61 22.40 -8.50 -2.38
CA GLY A 61 23.44 -7.52 -2.61
C GLY A 61 24.69 -7.85 -1.82
N VAL A 62 25.63 -6.92 -1.84
CA VAL A 62 26.86 -6.98 -1.07
C VAL A 62 27.05 -5.67 -0.29
N LEU A 63 27.62 -5.78 0.90
CA LEU A 63 28.09 -4.65 1.68
C LEU A 63 29.61 -4.67 1.64
N ALA A 64 30.20 -3.60 1.11
CA ALA A 64 31.64 -3.48 0.97
C ALA A 64 32.13 -2.25 1.73
N ALA A 65 33.25 -2.41 2.41
CA ALA A 65 33.89 -1.30 3.12
C ALA A 65 35.41 -1.43 3.09
N GLN A 66 36.07 -0.29 3.15
CA GLN A 66 37.49 -0.19 3.33
C GLN A 66 37.78 0.40 4.71
N PRO A 67 38.39 -0.37 5.62
CA PRO A 67 38.82 0.15 6.91
C PRO A 67 39.91 1.22 6.75
N CYS A 68 39.85 2.28 7.54
CA CYS A 68 40.82 3.39 7.48
C CYS A 68 42.19 3.07 8.10
N ALA A 69 42.37 1.84 8.63
CA ALA A 69 43.62 1.43 9.25
C ALA A 69 44.11 0.13 8.62
N SER A 70 45.43 0.03 8.44
CA SER A 70 46.13 -1.18 7.98
C SER A 70 46.25 -2.29 9.01
N ASP A 71 45.55 -2.19 10.15
CA ASP A 71 45.52 -3.19 11.20
C ASP A 71 44.84 -4.48 10.71
N ILE A 72 45.67 -5.48 10.43
CA ILE A 72 45.24 -6.81 9.95
C ILE A 72 44.59 -7.62 11.08
N GLU A 73 45.05 -7.48 12.31
CA GLU A 73 44.52 -8.24 13.46
C GLU A 73 43.06 -7.91 13.77
N GLY A 74 42.63 -6.69 13.51
CA GLY A 74 41.24 -6.24 13.68
C GLY A 74 40.28 -6.64 12.57
N LEU A 75 40.76 -7.21 11.45
CA LEU A 75 39.89 -7.53 10.29
C LEU A 75 38.79 -8.55 10.63
N PRO A 76 39.03 -9.63 11.40
CA PRO A 76 37.96 -10.59 11.73
C PRO A 76 36.80 -9.94 12.51
N VAL A 77 37.11 -9.05 13.44
CA VAL A 77 36.08 -8.34 14.23
C VAL A 77 35.28 -7.40 13.36
N ARG A 78 35.94 -6.68 12.47
CA ARG A 78 35.31 -5.77 11.51
C ARG A 78 34.43 -6.53 10.50
N THR A 79 34.88 -7.70 10.04
CA THR A 79 34.09 -8.57 9.16
C THR A 79 32.80 -9.02 9.86
N ARG A 80 32.87 -9.50 11.11
CA ARG A 80 31.68 -9.87 11.88
C ARG A 80 30.73 -8.69 12.09
N PHE A 81 31.26 -7.50 12.34
CA PHE A 81 30.44 -6.30 12.44
C PHE A 81 29.71 -6.01 11.12
N MET A 82 30.41 -6.09 10.00
CA MET A 82 29.78 -5.91 8.69
C MET A 82 28.73 -6.98 8.37
N GLU A 83 28.97 -8.24 8.77
CA GLU A 83 27.95 -9.29 8.64
C GLU A 83 26.69 -8.99 9.48
N MET A 84 26.87 -8.48 10.70
CA MET A 84 25.71 -8.04 11.52
C MET A 84 24.95 -6.90 10.84
N VAL A 85 25.65 -5.90 10.30
CA VAL A 85 25.01 -4.79 9.55
C VAL A 85 24.32 -5.32 8.31
N ALA A 86 24.94 -6.22 7.55
CA ALA A 86 24.34 -6.84 6.38
C ALA A 86 23.06 -7.62 6.73
N ASN A 87 23.04 -8.32 7.85
CA ASN A 87 21.86 -9.01 8.38
C ASN A 87 20.73 -8.03 8.76
N LEU A 88 21.07 -6.92 9.40
CA LEU A 88 20.08 -5.87 9.71
C LEU A 88 19.47 -5.26 8.44
N ILE A 89 20.30 -4.97 7.45
CA ILE A 89 19.83 -4.50 6.14
C ILE A 89 18.88 -5.52 5.52
N ALA A 90 19.26 -6.80 5.52
CA ALA A 90 18.46 -7.89 4.99
C ALA A 90 17.09 -8.00 5.68
N GLN A 91 17.05 -7.86 7.01
CA GLN A 91 15.80 -7.86 7.77
C GLN A 91 14.92 -6.66 7.41
N THR A 92 15.52 -5.47 7.32
CA THR A 92 14.79 -4.24 6.96
C THR A 92 14.18 -4.36 5.57
N VAL A 93 14.97 -4.81 4.59
CA VAL A 93 14.48 -5.01 3.20
C VAL A 93 13.34 -6.02 3.16
N ARG A 94 13.43 -7.12 3.92
CA ARG A 94 12.34 -8.12 4.02
C ARG A 94 11.07 -7.53 4.61
N LEU A 95 11.16 -6.81 5.72
CA LEU A 95 10.00 -6.20 6.38
C LEU A 95 9.31 -5.17 5.47
N VAL A 96 10.08 -4.28 4.85
CA VAL A 96 9.54 -3.29 3.91
C VAL A 96 8.89 -3.97 2.71
N GLY A 97 9.55 -4.99 2.15
CA GLY A 97 9.01 -5.76 1.02
C GLY A 97 7.74 -6.54 1.37
N GLN A 98 7.62 -7.03 2.61
CA GLN A 98 6.43 -7.72 3.09
C GLN A 98 5.27 -6.75 3.27
N ALA A 99 5.49 -5.64 3.96
CA ALA A 99 4.47 -4.59 4.15
C ALA A 99 3.96 -4.03 2.80
N HIS A 100 4.86 -3.89 1.83
CA HIS A 100 4.47 -3.43 0.48
C HIS A 100 3.57 -4.44 -0.23
N ARG A 101 3.93 -5.72 -0.21
CA ARG A 101 3.10 -6.79 -0.81
C ARG A 101 1.72 -6.90 -0.17
N GLU A 102 1.64 -6.81 1.16
CA GLU A 102 0.36 -6.82 1.89
C GLU A 102 -0.51 -5.62 1.50
N SER A 103 0.09 -4.44 1.42
CA SER A 103 -0.62 -3.22 1.00
C SER A 103 -1.13 -3.34 -0.44
N GLU A 104 -0.34 -3.89 -1.36
CA GLU A 104 -0.77 -4.10 -2.76
C GLU A 104 -1.88 -5.15 -2.87
N ALA A 105 -1.79 -6.24 -2.10
CA ALA A 105 -2.83 -7.28 -2.06
C ALA A 105 -4.16 -6.71 -1.57
N LEU A 106 -4.15 -5.96 -0.46
CA LEU A 106 -5.34 -5.30 0.08
C LEU A 106 -5.94 -4.28 -0.89
N ARG A 107 -5.10 -3.49 -1.58
CA ARG A 107 -5.57 -2.56 -2.62
C ARG A 107 -6.24 -3.31 -3.78
N SER A 108 -5.64 -4.39 -4.25
CA SER A 108 -6.19 -5.20 -5.34
C SER A 108 -7.52 -5.84 -4.96
N GLU A 109 -7.62 -6.38 -3.74
CA GLU A 109 -8.85 -6.95 -3.21
C GLU A 109 -9.95 -5.89 -3.07
N ARG A 110 -9.65 -4.75 -2.47
CA ARG A 110 -10.56 -3.61 -2.37
C ARG A 110 -11.09 -3.20 -3.75
N ASP A 111 -10.22 -3.06 -4.75
CA ASP A 111 -10.60 -2.62 -6.09
C ASP A 111 -11.41 -3.72 -6.81
N SER A 112 -11.17 -4.98 -6.53
CA SER A 112 -11.98 -6.10 -6.99
C SER A 112 -13.39 -6.07 -6.40
N LEU A 113 -13.49 -5.90 -5.07
CA LEU A 113 -14.77 -5.79 -4.38
C LEU A 113 -15.57 -4.58 -4.86
N ARG A 114 -14.92 -3.42 -5.04
CA ARG A 114 -15.55 -2.22 -5.61
C ARG A 114 -16.10 -2.46 -7.02
N ARG A 115 -15.37 -3.18 -7.87
CA ARG A 115 -15.87 -3.55 -9.22
C ARG A 115 -17.10 -4.45 -9.13
N LYS A 116 -17.11 -5.43 -8.22
CA LYS A 116 -18.28 -6.31 -7.99
C LYS A 116 -19.50 -5.51 -7.54
N VAL A 117 -19.33 -4.62 -6.56
CA VAL A 117 -20.39 -3.73 -6.08
C VAL A 117 -20.91 -2.83 -7.20
N ARG A 118 -20.01 -2.19 -7.95
CA ARG A 118 -20.39 -1.34 -9.09
C ARG A 118 -21.15 -2.13 -10.17
N HIS A 119 -20.74 -3.36 -10.46
CA HIS A 119 -21.47 -4.23 -11.39
C HIS A 119 -22.84 -4.61 -10.83
N GLN A 120 -22.92 -4.92 -9.53
CA GLN A 120 -24.18 -5.32 -8.90
C GLN A 120 -25.21 -4.17 -8.82
N TYR A 121 -24.77 -2.94 -8.59
CA TYR A 121 -25.63 -1.76 -8.38
C TYR A 121 -25.56 -0.74 -9.52
N GLY A 122 -24.83 -1.04 -10.58
CA GLY A 122 -24.78 -0.22 -11.79
C GLY A 122 -25.99 -0.41 -12.71
N PHE A 123 -25.99 0.25 -13.84
CA PHE A 123 -27.05 0.16 -14.84
C PHE A 123 -27.32 -1.26 -15.36
N ASP A 124 -26.31 -2.14 -15.32
CA ASP A 124 -26.36 -3.47 -15.90
C ASP A 124 -27.43 -4.37 -15.25
N ASN A 125 -27.78 -4.10 -13.99
CA ASN A 125 -28.78 -4.84 -13.24
C ASN A 125 -30.18 -4.19 -13.23
N MET A 126 -30.34 -3.03 -13.85
CA MET A 126 -31.65 -2.39 -13.98
C MET A 126 -32.36 -2.90 -15.23
N VAL A 127 -33.29 -3.83 -15.05
CA VAL A 127 -34.10 -4.35 -16.15
C VAL A 127 -35.18 -3.34 -16.50
N GLY A 128 -35.11 -2.76 -17.69
CA GLY A 128 -36.14 -1.85 -18.16
C GLY A 128 -35.96 -1.53 -19.65
N GLN A 129 -36.83 -2.08 -20.48
CA GLN A 129 -36.83 -1.83 -21.94
C GLN A 129 -37.89 -0.81 -22.36
N THR A 130 -38.72 -0.33 -21.44
CA THR A 130 -39.78 0.64 -21.75
C THR A 130 -39.17 2.01 -22.01
N PRO A 131 -39.82 2.85 -22.85
CA PRO A 131 -39.40 4.22 -23.12
C PRO A 131 -39.22 5.05 -21.84
N SER A 132 -40.13 4.88 -20.87
CA SER A 132 -40.06 5.56 -19.55
C SER A 132 -38.81 5.20 -18.77
N MET A 133 -38.42 3.92 -18.73
CA MET A 133 -37.20 3.50 -18.06
C MET A 133 -35.93 4.03 -18.74
N ARG A 134 -35.92 4.10 -20.07
CA ARG A 134 -34.80 4.72 -20.78
C ARG A 134 -34.61 6.19 -20.41
N GLN A 135 -35.71 6.96 -20.30
CA GLN A 135 -35.66 8.34 -19.83
C GLN A 135 -35.10 8.47 -18.41
N ILE A 136 -35.46 7.55 -17.52
CA ILE A 136 -34.90 7.51 -16.16
C ILE A 136 -33.41 7.22 -16.22
N PHE A 137 -32.94 6.27 -17.02
CA PHE A 137 -31.51 5.98 -17.19
C PHE A 137 -30.73 7.16 -17.74
N ASP A 138 -31.27 7.88 -18.69
CA ASP A 138 -30.62 9.06 -19.24
C ASP A 138 -30.55 10.19 -18.21
N SER A 139 -31.62 10.37 -17.41
CA SER A 139 -31.63 11.32 -16.30
C SER A 139 -30.59 10.95 -15.24
N ILE A 140 -30.46 9.68 -14.85
CA ILE A 140 -29.44 9.21 -13.91
C ILE A 140 -28.04 9.50 -14.45
N ARG A 141 -27.76 9.18 -15.75
CA ARG A 141 -26.45 9.44 -16.38
C ARG A 141 -26.09 10.93 -16.39
N GLN A 142 -27.08 11.78 -16.55
CA GLN A 142 -26.90 13.22 -16.55
C GLN A 142 -26.61 13.73 -15.13
N VAL A 143 -27.46 13.36 -14.17
CA VAL A 143 -27.37 13.86 -12.78
C VAL A 143 -26.16 13.30 -12.05
N ALA A 144 -25.79 12.05 -12.28
CA ALA A 144 -24.65 11.41 -11.61
C ALA A 144 -23.31 12.13 -11.85
N LYS A 145 -23.19 12.95 -12.86
CA LYS A 145 -21.97 13.74 -13.18
C LYS A 145 -21.82 14.97 -12.29
N TRP A 146 -22.90 15.40 -11.64
CA TRP A 146 -22.95 16.65 -10.90
C TRP A 146 -22.99 16.40 -9.38
N ASP A 147 -22.37 17.29 -8.63
CA ASP A 147 -22.46 17.29 -7.18
C ASP A 147 -23.68 18.10 -6.75
N THR A 148 -24.86 17.48 -6.82
CA THR A 148 -26.13 18.13 -6.52
C THR A 148 -27.05 17.19 -5.74
N THR A 149 -27.97 17.77 -4.97
CA THR A 149 -29.00 17.01 -4.26
C THR A 149 -30.05 16.52 -5.26
N VAL A 150 -30.40 15.23 -5.15
CA VAL A 150 -31.37 14.56 -6.04
C VAL A 150 -32.55 14.06 -5.22
N LEU A 151 -33.77 14.47 -5.61
CA LEU A 151 -35.02 13.95 -5.05
C LEU A 151 -35.60 12.87 -5.97
N VAL A 152 -35.65 11.61 -5.48
CA VAL A 152 -36.28 10.47 -6.19
C VAL A 152 -37.67 10.24 -5.62
N ARG A 153 -38.71 10.38 -6.46
CA ARG A 153 -40.11 10.16 -6.07
C ARG A 153 -40.70 8.94 -6.76
N GLY A 154 -41.62 8.26 -6.07
CA GLY A 154 -42.34 7.10 -6.60
C GLY A 154 -43.07 6.36 -5.49
N GLU A 155 -43.96 5.45 -5.84
CA GLU A 155 -44.69 4.60 -4.91
C GLU A 155 -43.76 3.59 -4.19
N SER A 156 -44.27 2.97 -3.12
CA SER A 156 -43.48 1.92 -2.44
C SER A 156 -43.23 0.76 -3.40
N GLY A 157 -42.00 0.17 -3.35
CA GLY A 157 -41.65 -0.96 -4.19
C GLY A 157 -41.21 -0.60 -5.63
N THR A 158 -41.24 0.67 -6.07
CA THR A 158 -40.89 1.07 -7.45
C THR A 158 -39.38 1.10 -7.74
N GLY A 159 -38.54 0.70 -6.79
CA GLY A 159 -37.08 0.65 -7.01
C GLY A 159 -36.33 1.96 -6.79
N LYS A 160 -36.88 2.89 -6.02
CA LYS A 160 -36.21 4.18 -5.68
C LYS A 160 -34.79 3.99 -5.15
N GLU A 161 -34.57 2.96 -4.34
CA GLU A 161 -33.25 2.64 -3.80
C GLU A 161 -32.27 2.20 -4.88
N LEU A 162 -32.73 1.43 -5.87
CA LEU A 162 -31.90 1.06 -7.02
C LEU A 162 -31.46 2.29 -7.83
N ILE A 163 -32.35 3.27 -7.97
CA ILE A 163 -32.02 4.55 -8.63
C ILE A 163 -30.99 5.31 -7.84
N ALA A 164 -31.13 5.42 -6.52
CA ALA A 164 -30.16 6.08 -5.65
C ALA A 164 -28.78 5.40 -5.71
N ASN A 165 -28.75 4.07 -5.65
CA ASN A 165 -27.52 3.27 -5.86
C ASN A 165 -26.90 3.58 -7.24
N ALA A 166 -27.70 3.57 -8.31
CA ALA A 166 -27.21 3.82 -9.65
C ALA A 166 -26.62 5.22 -9.81
N ILE A 167 -27.22 6.24 -9.20
CA ILE A 167 -26.67 7.60 -9.16
C ILE A 167 -25.30 7.60 -8.47
N HIS A 168 -25.21 7.04 -7.25
CA HIS A 168 -23.97 7.03 -6.47
C HIS A 168 -22.84 6.29 -7.21
N TYR A 169 -23.08 5.05 -7.63
CA TYR A 169 -22.03 4.23 -8.27
C TYR A 169 -21.62 4.67 -9.69
N ASN A 170 -22.38 5.58 -10.31
CA ASN A 170 -22.01 6.22 -11.57
C ASN A 170 -21.52 7.67 -11.40
N SER A 171 -21.39 8.15 -10.16
CA SER A 171 -20.90 9.50 -9.84
C SER A 171 -19.39 9.52 -9.60
N PRO A 172 -18.75 10.70 -9.57
CA PRO A 172 -17.36 10.86 -9.12
C PRO A 172 -17.12 10.35 -7.69
N ARG A 173 -18.18 10.25 -6.88
CA ARG A 173 -18.14 9.74 -5.50
C ARG A 173 -18.33 8.22 -5.39
N ALA A 174 -18.37 7.48 -6.50
CA ALA A 174 -18.55 6.01 -6.52
C ALA A 174 -17.54 5.21 -5.70
N SER A 175 -16.41 5.81 -5.35
CA SER A 175 -15.39 5.22 -4.48
C SER A 175 -15.58 5.56 -2.99
N GLY A 176 -16.46 6.49 -2.66
CA GLY A 176 -16.79 6.89 -1.31
C GLY A 176 -17.85 5.99 -0.65
N PRO A 177 -18.10 6.16 0.65
CA PRO A 177 -19.15 5.47 1.35
C PRO A 177 -20.53 5.91 0.83
N PHE A 178 -21.47 4.97 0.73
CA PHE A 178 -22.88 5.23 0.44
C PHE A 178 -23.72 4.85 1.64
N VAL A 179 -23.99 5.83 2.50
CA VAL A 179 -24.75 5.62 3.74
C VAL A 179 -26.23 5.71 3.42
N LYS A 180 -27.00 4.70 3.85
CA LYS A 180 -28.44 4.63 3.69
C LYS A 180 -29.11 4.77 5.04
N LEU A 181 -30.08 5.66 5.15
CA LEU A 181 -30.84 5.86 6.37
C LEU A 181 -32.33 5.78 6.07
N ASN A 182 -33.04 4.92 6.80
CA ASN A 182 -34.48 4.85 6.71
C ASN A 182 -35.11 5.72 7.80
N CYS A 183 -35.41 6.97 7.48
CA CYS A 183 -35.99 7.92 8.43
C CYS A 183 -37.35 7.45 9.01
N ALA A 184 -38.13 6.65 8.28
CA ALA A 184 -39.41 6.14 8.78
C ALA A 184 -39.25 5.05 9.85
N ALA A 185 -38.10 4.40 9.91
CA ALA A 185 -37.79 3.38 10.92
C ALA A 185 -37.15 3.96 12.18
N LEU A 186 -36.75 5.24 12.18
CA LEU A 186 -36.15 5.91 13.33
C LEU A 186 -37.23 6.54 14.22
N PRO A 187 -37.16 6.35 15.55
CA PRO A 187 -37.95 7.13 16.48
C PRO A 187 -37.61 8.62 16.32
N GLU A 188 -38.61 9.47 16.36
CA GLU A 188 -38.46 10.91 16.16
C GLU A 188 -37.43 11.52 17.14
N SER A 189 -37.40 11.03 18.38
CA SER A 189 -36.48 11.47 19.44
C SER A 189 -34.99 11.09 19.17
N VAL A 190 -34.73 10.16 18.24
CA VAL A 190 -33.38 9.70 17.94
C VAL A 190 -32.90 10.17 16.55
N ALA A 191 -33.86 10.51 15.67
CA ALA A 191 -33.56 10.88 14.28
C ALA A 191 -32.58 12.03 14.16
N GLU A 192 -32.76 13.10 14.94
CA GLU A 192 -31.82 14.23 14.94
C GLU A 192 -30.43 13.84 15.42
N SER A 193 -30.35 13.01 16.45
CA SER A 193 -29.09 12.51 17.00
C SER A 193 -28.33 11.59 16.03
N GLU A 194 -29.04 10.76 15.27
CA GLU A 194 -28.45 9.87 14.26
C GLU A 194 -27.99 10.66 13.02
N LEU A 195 -28.72 11.72 12.63
CA LEU A 195 -28.39 12.51 11.45
C LEU A 195 -27.26 13.53 11.69
N PHE A 196 -27.25 14.16 12.86
CA PHE A 196 -26.38 15.30 13.14
C PHE A 196 -25.38 15.05 14.28
N GLY A 197 -25.42 13.87 14.88
CA GLY A 197 -24.64 13.56 16.06
C GLY A 197 -25.15 14.24 17.32
N HIS A 198 -24.53 13.96 18.46
CA HIS A 198 -24.85 14.61 19.73
C HIS A 198 -23.64 14.65 20.66
N LYS A 199 -23.67 15.62 21.60
CA LYS A 199 -22.74 15.64 22.72
C LYS A 199 -23.26 14.79 23.87
N LYS A 200 -22.36 14.24 24.65
CA LYS A 200 -22.70 13.53 25.90
C LYS A 200 -23.61 14.37 26.78
N GLY A 201 -24.73 13.80 27.21
CA GLY A 201 -25.70 14.47 28.07
C GLY A 201 -26.75 15.31 27.33
N ALA A 202 -26.81 15.31 26.00
CA ALA A 202 -27.82 16.09 25.24
C ALA A 202 -29.25 15.58 25.45
N PHE A 203 -29.44 14.29 25.78
CA PHE A 203 -30.73 13.69 26.11
C PHE A 203 -30.53 12.46 27.01
N THR A 204 -31.65 11.95 27.59
CA THR A 204 -31.62 10.75 28.45
C THR A 204 -31.21 9.52 27.64
N GLY A 205 -29.97 9.10 27.83
CA GLY A 205 -29.34 7.98 27.06
C GLY A 205 -28.11 8.37 26.26
N ALA A 206 -27.76 9.64 26.19
CA ALA A 206 -26.53 10.12 25.54
C ALA A 206 -25.30 9.89 26.45
N HIS A 207 -24.78 8.65 26.46
CA HIS A 207 -23.67 8.25 27.34
C HIS A 207 -22.28 8.64 26.81
N ALA A 208 -22.14 8.94 25.51
CA ALA A 208 -20.90 9.33 24.86
C ALA A 208 -21.15 10.41 23.80
N ASP A 209 -20.10 11.13 23.40
CA ASP A 209 -20.16 12.00 22.23
C ASP A 209 -20.26 11.16 20.97
N ARG A 210 -21.11 11.57 20.01
CA ARG A 210 -21.24 10.96 18.70
C ARG A 210 -21.12 12.03 17.63
N SER A 211 -20.11 11.92 16.80
CA SER A 211 -19.90 12.81 15.66
C SER A 211 -20.65 12.30 14.41
N GLU A 212 -20.89 13.18 13.45
CA GLU A 212 -21.50 12.82 12.14
C GLU A 212 -20.73 11.73 11.39
N GLU A 213 -19.44 11.55 11.68
CA GLU A 213 -18.58 10.54 11.02
C GLU A 213 -18.94 9.10 11.40
N HIS A 214 -19.60 8.87 12.55
CA HIS A 214 -20.00 7.53 13.00
C HIS A 214 -21.29 7.00 12.36
N THR A 215 -21.97 7.77 11.52
CA THR A 215 -23.15 7.32 10.79
C THR A 215 -22.80 6.21 9.76
N SER A 216 -21.52 6.02 9.44
CA SER A 216 -21.01 5.00 8.53
C SER A 216 -20.92 3.58 9.15
N GLU A 217 -21.09 3.44 10.47
CA GLU A 217 -20.97 2.13 11.17
C GLU A 217 -22.31 1.40 11.36
N LEU A 218 -23.43 1.95 10.88
CA LEU A 218 -24.76 1.36 10.97
C LEU A 218 -25.11 0.46 9.78
N GLN A 219 -24.16 -0.42 9.37
CA GLN A 219 -24.46 -1.50 8.44
C GLN A 219 -24.37 -2.85 9.11
#